data_2083ec58fd79bf91c1aa11183552026a
#
_entry.id   2083ec58fd79bf91c1aa11183552026a
#
_cell.length_a   1.000
_cell.length_b   1.000
_cell.length_c   1.000
_cell.angle_alpha   90.00
_cell.angle_beta   90.00
_cell.angle_gamma   90.00
#
_symmetry.space_group_name_H-M   'P 1'
#
loop_
_entity.id
_entity.type
_entity.pdbx_description
1 polymer ?
#
loop_
_entity_poly.entity_id
_entity_poly.type
_entity_poly.pdbx_seq_one_letter_code
_entity_poly.pdbx_strand_id
1 'polypeptide(L)'
;MATIEERYISLLTDFGFKRIFGTAPNKELLINFLNSLFDGKQVIKDVKYLNTEHFGDNASARKAIFDVYCEGDDGEKFIVEMQNAYQDFFKDRSLFYSTFPIREQAKKSAEWDFKLSRVYTVALLNFDMKEDAFDKKEITHTVKLCDIKTNKVFYKKLDFIYVEIAKFKKKEDELETLYDKWLFVLKNLYKLESRPKALRDKVFDRLFKEAEIA
;
A
#
# COMPACT_ATOMS: atom_id res chain seq x y z
N MET A 1 13.66 6.64 -33.82
CA MET A 1 12.73 7.01 -32.72
C MET A 1 13.62 7.34 -31.55
N ALA A 2 13.63 8.59 -31.10
CA ALA A 2 14.39 8.99 -29.91
C ALA A 2 13.76 8.25 -28.70
N THR A 3 14.54 7.45 -28.00
CA THR A 3 14.18 6.91 -26.70
C THR A 3 14.02 8.11 -25.77
N ILE A 4 12.81 8.37 -25.32
CA ILE A 4 12.58 9.35 -24.24
C ILE A 4 13.28 8.74 -23.03
N GLU A 5 14.40 9.31 -22.60
CA GLU A 5 15.02 8.93 -21.33
C GLU A 5 14.04 9.30 -20.22
N GLU A 6 13.59 8.31 -19.46
CA GLU A 6 12.70 8.53 -18.32
C GLU A 6 13.45 9.39 -17.29
N ARG A 7 12.88 10.55 -16.95
CA ARG A 7 13.47 11.45 -15.93
C ARG A 7 13.24 10.92 -14.51
N TYR A 8 12.13 10.24 -14.28
CA TYR A 8 11.74 9.76 -12.96
C TYR A 8 11.51 8.25 -12.98
N ILE A 9 11.88 7.62 -11.87
CA ILE A 9 11.63 6.17 -11.68
C ILE A 9 10.14 5.86 -11.72
N SER A 10 9.81 4.66 -12.21
CA SER A 10 8.42 4.16 -12.17
C SER A 10 8.10 3.59 -10.80
N LEU A 11 7.07 4.13 -10.12
CA LEU A 11 6.56 3.59 -8.86
C LEU A 11 5.76 2.29 -9.04
N LEU A 12 5.51 1.88 -10.29
CA LEU A 12 4.88 0.61 -10.61
C LEU A 12 5.86 -0.56 -10.63
N THR A 13 7.16 -0.28 -10.47
CA THR A 13 8.20 -1.31 -10.38
C THR A 13 8.55 -1.61 -8.92
N ASP A 14 8.99 -2.83 -8.64
CA ASP A 14 9.47 -3.23 -7.30
C ASP A 14 10.56 -2.29 -6.79
N PHE A 15 11.57 -2.01 -7.64
CA PHE A 15 12.66 -1.10 -7.28
C PHE A 15 12.17 0.32 -6.96
N GLY A 16 11.37 0.93 -7.84
CA GLY A 16 10.90 2.30 -7.65
C GLY A 16 9.99 2.44 -6.44
N PHE A 17 9.11 1.46 -6.23
CA PHE A 17 8.22 1.43 -5.09
C PHE A 17 8.97 1.34 -3.76
N LYS A 18 9.88 0.39 -3.64
CA LYS A 18 10.70 0.19 -2.44
C LYS A 18 11.64 1.37 -2.16
N ARG A 19 12.22 1.97 -3.20
CA ARG A 19 13.07 3.17 -3.06
C ARG A 19 12.30 4.33 -2.43
N ILE A 20 11.06 4.56 -2.83
CA ILE A 20 10.25 5.70 -2.34
C ILE A 20 9.55 5.37 -1.01
N PHE A 21 8.97 4.19 -0.87
CA PHE A 21 8.13 3.86 0.30
C PHE A 21 8.75 2.89 1.29
N GLY A 22 9.81 2.17 0.89
CA GLY A 22 10.42 1.10 1.71
C GLY A 22 11.62 1.52 2.53
N THR A 23 11.96 2.82 2.59
CA THR A 23 13.19 3.29 3.24
C THR A 23 12.91 4.26 4.40
N ALA A 24 13.64 4.12 5.50
CA ALA A 24 13.46 4.97 6.67
C ALA A 24 13.64 6.49 6.40
N PRO A 25 14.59 6.94 5.56
CA PRO A 25 14.68 8.35 5.19
C PRO A 25 13.41 8.90 4.55
N ASN A 26 12.65 8.07 3.82
CA ASN A 26 11.47 8.47 3.07
C ASN A 26 10.14 8.14 3.76
N LYS A 27 10.17 7.76 5.05
CA LYS A 27 8.96 7.36 5.81
C LYS A 27 7.83 8.39 5.75
N GLU A 28 8.15 9.69 5.67
CA GLU A 28 7.15 10.74 5.56
C GLU A 28 6.30 10.63 4.28
N LEU A 29 6.87 10.12 3.18
CA LEU A 29 6.15 9.88 1.93
C LEU A 29 5.12 8.76 2.12
N LEU A 30 5.52 7.66 2.76
CA LEU A 30 4.62 6.55 3.08
C LEU A 30 3.50 6.98 4.02
N ILE A 31 3.83 7.69 5.10
CA ILE A 31 2.86 8.20 6.08
C ILE A 31 1.84 9.12 5.40
N ASN A 32 2.32 10.05 4.59
CA ASN A 32 1.45 10.99 3.88
C ASN A 32 0.51 10.28 2.89
N PHE A 33 1.03 9.30 2.15
CA PHE A 33 0.22 8.48 1.26
C PHE A 33 -0.84 7.70 2.04
N LEU A 34 -0.46 6.95 3.08
CA LEU A 34 -1.40 6.15 3.88
C LEU A 34 -2.46 7.01 4.55
N ASN A 35 -2.09 8.17 5.11
CA ASN A 35 -3.05 9.10 5.69
C ASN A 35 -4.05 9.63 4.65
N SER A 36 -3.61 9.88 3.42
CA SER A 36 -4.51 10.28 2.33
C SER A 36 -5.47 9.16 1.92
N LEU A 37 -5.01 7.90 1.95
CA LEU A 37 -5.81 6.71 1.66
C LEU A 37 -6.86 6.46 2.75
N PHE A 38 -6.50 6.64 4.02
CA PHE A 38 -7.41 6.40 5.15
C PHE A 38 -8.42 7.50 5.37
N ASP A 39 -8.22 8.68 4.83
CA ASP A 39 -9.15 9.83 4.89
C ASP A 39 -9.68 10.10 6.31
N GLY A 40 -8.76 10.22 7.27
CA GLY A 40 -9.07 10.48 8.68
C GLY A 40 -9.63 9.30 9.49
N LYS A 41 -9.95 8.16 8.88
CA LYS A 41 -10.41 6.95 9.60
C LYS A 41 -9.31 6.28 10.42
N GLN A 42 -8.08 6.43 10.00
CA GLN A 42 -6.85 6.07 10.69
C GLN A 42 -5.86 7.22 10.49
N VAL A 43 -5.20 7.65 11.55
CA VAL A 43 -4.16 8.69 11.49
C VAL A 43 -2.85 8.08 11.94
N ILE A 44 -1.87 8.07 11.05
CA ILE A 44 -0.52 7.55 11.27
C ILE A 44 0.40 8.75 11.50
N LYS A 45 1.05 8.81 12.66
CA LYS A 45 1.99 9.88 13.03
C LYS A 45 3.43 9.49 12.73
N ASP A 46 3.77 8.24 12.97
CA ASP A 46 5.09 7.67 12.66
C ASP A 46 4.98 6.20 12.27
N VAL A 47 6.01 5.68 11.60
CA VAL A 47 6.16 4.27 11.27
C VAL A 47 7.58 3.79 11.56
N LYS A 48 7.67 2.54 12.02
CA LYS A 48 8.90 1.79 12.14
C LYS A 48 8.91 0.67 11.10
N TYR A 49 9.88 0.68 10.20
CA TYR A 49 10.04 -0.40 9.23
C TYR A 49 10.43 -1.70 9.93
N LEU A 50 9.86 -2.79 9.46
CA LEU A 50 10.11 -4.14 9.93
C LEU A 50 10.77 -4.97 8.83
N ASN A 51 11.22 -6.17 9.17
CA ASN A 51 11.80 -7.08 8.19
C ASN A 51 10.71 -7.51 7.19
N THR A 52 10.98 -7.33 5.91
CA THR A 52 10.06 -7.70 4.83
C THR A 52 10.12 -9.17 4.43
N GLU A 53 11.19 -9.89 4.82
CA GLU A 53 11.35 -11.31 4.54
C GLU A 53 10.89 -12.16 5.72
N HIS A 54 9.89 -13.00 5.48
CA HIS A 54 9.35 -13.91 6.48
C HIS A 54 9.52 -15.35 6.00
N PHE A 55 10.34 -16.09 6.74
CA PHE A 55 10.56 -17.52 6.47
C PHE A 55 9.40 -18.33 7.05
N GLY A 56 9.02 -19.38 6.35
CA GLY A 56 8.12 -20.38 6.92
C GLY A 56 8.79 -21.12 8.08
N ASP A 57 7.99 -21.79 8.91
CA ASP A 57 8.46 -22.49 10.13
C ASP A 57 9.44 -23.65 9.86
N ASN A 58 9.58 -24.07 8.61
CA ASN A 58 10.51 -25.11 8.15
C ASN A 58 10.97 -24.85 6.71
N ALA A 59 11.99 -25.58 6.26
CA ALA A 59 12.61 -25.42 4.93
C ALA A 59 11.63 -25.64 3.75
N SER A 60 10.51 -26.33 3.96
CA SER A 60 9.46 -26.58 2.95
C SER A 60 8.33 -25.55 2.96
N ALA A 61 8.27 -24.71 3.99
CA ALA A 61 7.21 -23.70 4.09
C ALA A 61 7.50 -22.50 3.19
N ARG A 62 6.44 -21.99 2.55
CA ARG A 62 6.54 -20.87 1.61
C ARG A 62 6.95 -19.59 2.32
N LYS A 63 7.93 -18.89 1.77
CA LYS A 63 8.35 -17.56 2.22
C LYS A 63 7.30 -16.52 1.82
N ALA A 64 7.14 -15.48 2.66
CA ALA A 64 6.50 -14.25 2.26
C ALA A 64 7.55 -13.15 2.17
N ILE A 65 7.53 -12.38 1.10
CA ILE A 65 8.38 -11.20 0.90
C ILE A 65 7.43 -10.05 0.62
N PHE A 66 7.45 -9.06 1.49
CA PHE A 66 6.62 -7.86 1.35
C PHE A 66 7.40 -6.74 0.67
N ASP A 67 6.72 -5.89 -0.07
CA ASP A 67 7.35 -4.71 -0.64
C ASP A 67 7.66 -3.70 0.47
N VAL A 68 6.67 -3.41 1.32
CA VAL A 68 6.82 -2.59 2.51
C VAL A 68 6.11 -3.26 3.69
N TYR A 69 6.79 -3.33 4.83
CA TYR A 69 6.23 -3.80 6.09
C TYR A 69 6.63 -2.84 7.21
N CYS A 70 5.65 -2.31 7.91
CA CYS A 70 5.92 -1.37 9.00
C CYS A 70 4.88 -1.46 10.14
N GLU A 71 5.27 -0.91 11.27
CA GLU A 71 4.45 -0.76 12.47
C GLU A 71 4.22 0.71 12.74
N GLY A 72 2.97 1.10 13.01
CA GLY A 72 2.59 2.44 13.42
C GLY A 72 2.69 2.65 14.93
N ASP A 73 2.34 3.86 15.37
CA ASP A 73 2.48 4.30 16.76
C ASP A 73 1.67 3.49 17.77
N ASP A 74 0.47 3.00 17.36
CA ASP A 74 -0.43 2.22 18.20
C ASP A 74 -0.17 0.70 18.08
N GLY A 75 0.95 0.32 17.43
CA GLY A 75 1.35 -1.07 17.21
C GLY A 75 0.60 -1.77 16.08
N GLU A 76 -0.19 -1.04 15.30
CA GLU A 76 -0.83 -1.56 14.10
C GLU A 76 0.22 -1.90 13.02
N LYS A 77 -0.05 -2.94 12.24
CA LYS A 77 0.85 -3.43 11.20
C LYS A 77 0.31 -3.07 9.82
N PHE A 78 1.21 -2.62 8.96
CA PHE A 78 0.90 -2.29 7.56
C PHE A 78 1.78 -3.12 6.64
N ILE A 79 1.15 -3.94 5.80
CA ILE A 79 1.76 -4.53 4.61
C ILE A 79 1.30 -3.66 3.44
N VAL A 80 2.22 -3.14 2.65
CA VAL A 80 1.89 -2.38 1.44
C VAL A 80 2.59 -3.02 0.25
N GLU A 81 1.79 -3.42 -0.73
CA GLU A 81 2.21 -4.18 -1.92
C GLU A 81 1.91 -3.41 -3.20
N MET A 82 2.85 -3.39 -4.14
CA MET A 82 2.63 -2.88 -5.49
C MET A 82 2.57 -4.05 -6.47
N GLN A 83 1.46 -4.17 -7.19
CA GLN A 83 1.27 -5.21 -8.18
C GLN A 83 1.05 -4.58 -9.57
N ASN A 84 2.07 -4.68 -10.42
CA ASN A 84 2.03 -4.08 -11.75
C ASN A 84 1.25 -4.92 -12.77
N ALA A 85 1.25 -6.24 -12.61
CA ALA A 85 0.56 -7.19 -13.50
C ALA A 85 -0.44 -8.05 -12.74
N TYR A 86 -1.52 -8.42 -13.42
CA TYR A 86 -2.51 -9.35 -12.87
C TYR A 86 -1.85 -10.66 -12.44
N GLN A 87 -2.24 -11.15 -11.28
CA GLN A 87 -1.81 -12.43 -10.73
C GLN A 87 -3.02 -13.25 -10.34
N ASP A 88 -3.07 -14.49 -10.79
CA ASP A 88 -4.04 -15.45 -10.30
C ASP A 88 -3.88 -15.64 -8.79
N PHE A 89 -5.00 -15.89 -8.11
CA PHE A 89 -5.01 -16.11 -6.65
C PHE A 89 -4.47 -14.95 -5.80
N PHE A 90 -4.54 -13.72 -6.29
CA PHE A 90 -4.04 -12.57 -5.54
C PHE A 90 -4.79 -12.37 -4.21
N LYS A 91 -6.09 -12.70 -4.14
CA LYS A 91 -6.86 -12.68 -2.88
C LYS A 91 -6.31 -13.67 -1.87
N ASP A 92 -6.03 -14.91 -2.30
CA ASP A 92 -5.44 -15.92 -1.45
C ASP A 92 -4.07 -15.50 -0.94
N ARG A 93 -3.26 -14.90 -1.83
CA ARG A 93 -1.94 -14.37 -1.47
C ARG A 93 -2.05 -13.25 -0.44
N SER A 94 -2.95 -12.29 -0.60
CA SER A 94 -3.12 -11.18 0.34
C SER A 94 -3.59 -11.68 1.71
N LEU A 95 -4.50 -12.67 1.74
CA LEU A 95 -4.92 -13.33 2.96
C LEU A 95 -3.75 -14.08 3.62
N PHE A 96 -3.01 -14.88 2.86
CA PHE A 96 -1.82 -15.58 3.36
C PHE A 96 -0.80 -14.61 3.96
N TYR A 97 -0.51 -13.50 3.29
CA TYR A 97 0.42 -12.48 3.76
C TYR A 97 -0.03 -11.88 5.10
N SER A 98 -1.32 -11.61 5.27
CA SER A 98 -1.85 -11.06 6.52
C SER A 98 -1.67 -11.96 7.74
N THR A 99 -1.46 -13.27 7.53
CA THR A 99 -1.26 -14.21 8.64
C THR A 99 0.08 -14.03 9.35
N PHE A 100 1.11 -13.52 8.67
CA PHE A 100 2.44 -13.31 9.26
C PHE A 100 2.41 -12.28 10.38
N PRO A 101 1.95 -11.02 10.17
CA PRO A 101 1.86 -10.06 11.25
C PRO A 101 0.89 -10.48 12.37
N ILE A 102 -0.11 -11.31 12.10
CA ILE A 102 -0.99 -11.89 13.14
C ILE A 102 -0.18 -12.87 14.00
N ARG A 103 0.56 -13.79 13.38
CA ARG A 103 1.36 -14.81 14.09
C ARG A 103 2.50 -14.18 14.89
N GLU A 104 3.17 -13.15 14.35
CA GLU A 104 4.26 -12.44 15.02
C GLU A 104 3.84 -11.79 16.34
N GLN A 105 2.57 -11.48 16.50
CA GLN A 105 2.02 -10.92 17.74
C GLN A 105 1.85 -11.99 18.83
N ALA A 106 1.83 -13.28 18.47
CA ALA A 106 1.70 -14.39 19.40
C ALA A 106 3.00 -14.58 20.18
N LYS A 107 3.08 -14.00 21.38
CA LYS A 107 4.23 -14.14 22.27
C LYS A 107 4.12 -15.40 23.10
N LYS A 108 5.25 -16.11 23.28
CA LYS A 108 5.37 -17.27 24.20
C LYS A 108 5.45 -16.80 25.65
N SER A 109 4.51 -16.01 26.14
CA SER A 109 4.46 -15.62 27.55
C SER A 109 3.12 -16.03 28.15
N ALA A 110 3.11 -16.42 29.40
CA ALA A 110 1.89 -16.73 30.16
C ALA A 110 0.96 -15.52 30.31
N GLU A 111 1.44 -14.32 30.03
CA GLU A 111 0.72 -13.05 30.16
C GLU A 111 0.05 -12.58 28.87
N TRP A 112 0.24 -13.30 27.73
CA TRP A 112 -0.41 -12.92 26.49
C TRP A 112 -1.89 -13.31 26.47
N ASP A 113 -2.76 -12.33 26.41
CA ASP A 113 -4.23 -12.44 26.50
C ASP A 113 -4.93 -12.60 25.12
N PHE A 114 -4.20 -12.97 24.07
CA PHE A 114 -4.68 -13.06 22.67
C PHE A 114 -5.17 -11.72 22.08
N LYS A 115 -4.87 -10.60 22.70
CA LYS A 115 -5.17 -9.27 22.16
C LYS A 115 -4.26 -8.93 20.98
N LEU A 116 -4.84 -8.85 19.80
CA LEU A 116 -4.14 -8.49 18.58
C LEU A 116 -4.19 -6.97 18.33
N SER A 117 -3.11 -6.42 17.83
CA SER A 117 -3.11 -5.12 17.14
C SER A 117 -3.69 -5.26 15.73
N ARG A 118 -4.12 -4.14 15.16
CA ARG A 118 -4.71 -4.14 13.82
C ARG A 118 -3.68 -4.45 12.75
N VAL A 119 -4.11 -5.18 11.72
CA VAL A 119 -3.33 -5.48 10.52
C VAL A 119 -4.04 -4.90 9.31
N TYR A 120 -3.32 -4.10 8.54
CA TYR A 120 -3.73 -3.58 7.25
C TYR A 120 -2.89 -4.22 6.15
N THR A 121 -3.56 -4.77 5.15
CA THR A 121 -2.95 -5.19 3.89
C THR A 121 -3.43 -4.25 2.80
N VAL A 122 -2.54 -3.37 2.35
CA VAL A 122 -2.81 -2.39 1.29
C VAL A 122 -2.19 -2.89 0.00
N ALA A 123 -3.00 -3.15 -1.00
CA ALA A 123 -2.59 -3.63 -2.31
C ALA A 123 -2.86 -2.56 -3.37
N LEU A 124 -1.80 -2.06 -3.99
CA LEU A 124 -1.83 -1.08 -5.08
C LEU A 124 -1.76 -1.85 -6.40
N LEU A 125 -2.84 -1.82 -7.18
CA LEU A 125 -3.02 -2.69 -8.34
C LEU A 125 -3.04 -1.87 -9.63
N ASN A 126 -2.07 -2.11 -10.52
CA ASN A 126 -2.09 -1.52 -11.86
C ASN A 126 -2.95 -2.35 -12.85
N PHE A 127 -3.97 -3.01 -12.33
CA PHE A 127 -4.96 -3.76 -13.09
C PHE A 127 -6.32 -3.71 -12.40
N ASP A 128 -7.37 -4.14 -13.10
CA ASP A 128 -8.72 -4.31 -12.59
C ASP A 128 -8.90 -5.77 -12.11
N MET A 129 -9.27 -5.97 -10.85
CA MET A 129 -9.51 -7.29 -10.27
C MET A 129 -10.74 -7.99 -10.85
N LYS A 130 -11.67 -7.25 -11.42
CA LYS A 130 -12.93 -7.76 -12.01
C LYS A 130 -13.78 -8.57 -11.01
N GLU A 131 -13.75 -8.18 -9.74
CA GLU A 131 -14.54 -8.84 -8.70
C GLU A 131 -16.00 -8.34 -8.73
N ASP A 132 -16.94 -9.27 -8.69
CA ASP A 132 -18.37 -8.92 -8.69
C ASP A 132 -18.81 -8.20 -7.40
N ALA A 133 -18.09 -8.43 -6.29
CA ALA A 133 -18.33 -7.77 -5.02
C ALA A 133 -17.85 -6.30 -4.99
N PHE A 134 -17.06 -5.88 -5.98
CA PHE A 134 -16.51 -4.52 -6.04
C PHE A 134 -17.41 -3.61 -6.89
N ASP A 135 -17.67 -2.40 -6.40
CA ASP A 135 -18.30 -1.37 -7.23
C ASP A 135 -17.36 -1.00 -8.38
N LYS A 136 -17.83 -1.14 -9.61
CA LYS A 136 -17.02 -0.91 -10.82
C LYS A 136 -16.56 0.54 -10.98
N LYS A 137 -17.22 1.50 -10.32
CA LYS A 137 -16.89 2.93 -10.36
C LYS A 137 -15.86 3.31 -9.31
N GLU A 138 -15.76 2.55 -8.22
CA GLU A 138 -14.83 2.82 -7.15
C GLU A 138 -13.42 2.34 -7.51
N ILE A 139 -12.43 3.10 -7.04
CA ILE A 139 -11.01 2.78 -7.21
C ILE A 139 -10.49 2.03 -5.99
N THR A 140 -11.05 2.34 -4.81
CA THR A 140 -10.58 1.83 -3.52
C THR A 140 -11.65 0.98 -2.85
N HIS A 141 -11.29 -0.25 -2.51
CA HIS A 141 -12.17 -1.21 -1.87
C HIS A 141 -11.61 -1.63 -0.52
N THR A 142 -12.41 -1.50 0.54
CA THR A 142 -12.06 -1.97 1.87
C THR A 142 -12.84 -3.23 2.21
N VAL A 143 -12.13 -4.32 2.40
CA VAL A 143 -12.68 -5.63 2.71
C VAL A 143 -12.40 -5.98 4.16
N LYS A 144 -13.43 -6.46 4.86
CA LYS A 144 -13.38 -6.84 6.29
C LYS A 144 -14.12 -8.15 6.53
N LEU A 145 -13.86 -8.77 7.67
CA LEU A 145 -14.66 -9.90 8.15
C LEU A 145 -16.01 -9.41 8.62
N CYS A 146 -17.08 -9.88 7.97
CA CYS A 146 -18.45 -9.48 8.26
C CYS A 146 -19.30 -10.71 8.60
N ASP A 147 -20.34 -10.50 9.44
CA ASP A 147 -21.45 -11.45 9.56
C ASP A 147 -22.29 -11.40 8.28
N ILE A 148 -22.42 -12.52 7.59
CA ILE A 148 -23.06 -12.61 6.26
C ILE A 148 -24.59 -12.40 6.30
N LYS A 149 -25.24 -12.57 7.45
CA LYS A 149 -26.69 -12.37 7.59
C LYS A 149 -27.03 -10.91 7.86
N THR A 150 -26.22 -10.24 8.67
CA THR A 150 -26.46 -8.86 9.10
C THR A 150 -25.70 -7.83 8.29
N ASN A 151 -24.70 -8.26 7.49
CA ASN A 151 -23.73 -7.42 6.78
C ASN A 151 -22.93 -6.47 7.71
N LYS A 152 -22.86 -6.79 9.00
CA LYS A 152 -22.12 -5.99 9.98
C LYS A 152 -20.70 -6.49 10.13
N VAL A 153 -19.75 -5.56 10.27
CA VAL A 153 -18.35 -5.88 10.53
C VAL A 153 -18.24 -6.62 11.86
N PHE A 154 -17.83 -7.88 11.80
CA PHE A 154 -17.62 -8.73 12.95
C PHE A 154 -16.26 -8.47 13.61
N TYR A 155 -15.18 -8.42 12.79
CA TYR A 155 -13.84 -8.19 13.30
C TYR A 155 -13.23 -6.93 12.69
N LYS A 156 -12.84 -5.98 13.56
CA LYS A 156 -12.44 -4.62 13.15
C LYS A 156 -10.93 -4.44 12.98
N LYS A 157 -10.11 -5.46 13.28
CA LYS A 157 -8.65 -5.33 13.32
C LYS A 157 -7.94 -6.07 12.18
N LEU A 158 -8.65 -6.48 11.15
CA LEU A 158 -8.09 -7.05 9.92
C LEU A 158 -8.76 -6.38 8.74
N ASP A 159 -7.98 -5.62 8.00
CA ASP A 159 -8.43 -4.83 6.85
C ASP A 159 -7.61 -5.19 5.61
N PHE A 160 -8.30 -5.46 4.49
CA PHE A 160 -7.70 -5.54 3.17
C PHE A 160 -8.17 -4.32 2.36
N ILE A 161 -7.23 -3.56 1.83
CA ILE A 161 -7.51 -2.36 1.04
C ILE A 161 -6.92 -2.57 -0.34
N TYR A 162 -7.79 -2.72 -1.32
CA TYR A 162 -7.40 -2.87 -2.73
C TYR A 162 -7.60 -1.54 -3.45
N VAL A 163 -6.54 -1.02 -4.03
CA VAL A 163 -6.53 0.24 -4.79
C VAL A 163 -6.26 -0.07 -6.25
N GLU A 164 -7.27 -0.04 -7.09
CA GLU A 164 -7.18 -0.33 -8.52
C GLU A 164 -6.69 0.91 -9.29
N ILE A 165 -5.40 1.20 -9.20
CA ILE A 165 -4.75 2.38 -9.81
C ILE A 165 -5.04 2.46 -11.33
N ALA A 166 -5.19 1.32 -12.00
CA ALA A 166 -5.53 1.26 -13.42
C ALA A 166 -6.82 2.02 -13.76
N LYS A 167 -7.79 2.05 -12.83
CA LYS A 167 -9.07 2.76 -12.98
C LYS A 167 -8.96 4.28 -12.83
N PHE A 168 -7.88 4.80 -12.23
CA PHE A 168 -7.69 6.23 -12.07
C PHE A 168 -7.47 6.91 -13.42
N LYS A 169 -8.28 7.92 -13.74
CA LYS A 169 -8.29 8.59 -15.06
C LYS A 169 -8.12 10.09 -14.99
N LYS A 170 -8.18 10.70 -13.78
CA LYS A 170 -8.03 12.15 -13.62
C LYS A 170 -6.72 12.65 -14.21
N LYS A 171 -6.80 13.78 -14.90
CA LYS A 171 -5.66 14.54 -15.41
C LYS A 171 -5.12 15.47 -14.34
N GLU A 172 -4.00 16.13 -14.63
CA GLU A 172 -3.31 17.06 -13.71
C GLU A 172 -4.22 18.18 -13.20
N ASP A 173 -5.05 18.75 -14.08
CA ASP A 173 -5.97 19.85 -13.79
C ASP A 173 -7.24 19.42 -13.02
N GLU A 174 -7.47 18.11 -12.89
CA GLU A 174 -8.61 17.51 -12.19
C GLU A 174 -8.25 16.99 -10.78
N LEU A 175 -7.01 17.21 -10.32
CA LEU A 175 -6.53 16.71 -9.01
C LEU A 175 -7.01 17.62 -7.87
N GLU A 176 -8.05 17.21 -7.18
CA GLU A 176 -8.67 17.99 -6.10
C GLU A 176 -8.15 17.61 -4.71
N THR A 177 -8.01 16.32 -4.45
CA THR A 177 -7.61 15.80 -3.13
C THR A 177 -6.14 15.38 -3.07
N LEU A 178 -5.59 15.28 -1.86
CA LEU A 178 -4.26 14.73 -1.66
C LEU A 178 -4.18 13.27 -2.17
N TYR A 179 -5.26 12.53 -2.02
CA TYR A 179 -5.35 11.15 -2.53
C TYR A 179 -5.35 11.10 -4.06
N ASP A 180 -6.07 12.01 -4.75
CA ASP A 180 -5.96 12.12 -6.21
C ASP A 180 -4.52 12.36 -6.67
N LYS A 181 -3.80 13.27 -5.98
CA LYS A 181 -2.40 13.57 -6.27
C LYS A 181 -1.51 12.33 -6.13
N TRP A 182 -1.71 11.53 -5.08
CA TRP A 182 -0.98 10.28 -4.89
C TRP A 182 -1.30 9.24 -5.96
N LEU A 183 -2.57 9.04 -6.29
CA LEU A 183 -2.96 8.10 -7.36
C LEU A 183 -2.38 8.52 -8.72
N PHE A 184 -2.39 9.82 -9.01
CA PHE A 184 -1.80 10.36 -10.23
C PHE A 184 -0.29 10.08 -10.30
N VAL A 185 0.44 10.35 -9.23
CA VAL A 185 1.88 10.12 -9.14
C VAL A 185 2.22 8.64 -9.23
N LEU A 186 1.53 7.79 -8.46
CA LEU A 186 1.73 6.34 -8.51
C LEU A 186 1.64 5.80 -9.94
N LYS A 187 0.67 6.31 -10.72
CA LYS A 187 0.41 5.84 -12.07
C LYS A 187 1.30 6.48 -13.13
N ASN A 188 1.66 7.75 -12.99
CA ASN A 188 2.16 8.55 -14.10
C ASN A 188 3.56 9.14 -13.89
N LEU A 189 4.19 9.03 -12.70
CA LEU A 189 5.45 9.71 -12.40
C LEU A 189 6.53 9.51 -13.47
N TYR A 190 6.75 8.27 -13.92
CA TYR A 190 7.76 7.93 -14.92
C TYR A 190 7.52 8.52 -16.31
N LYS A 191 6.28 9.02 -16.57
CA LYS A 191 5.92 9.67 -17.85
C LYS A 191 6.13 11.17 -17.83
N LEU A 192 6.43 11.74 -16.67
CA LEU A 192 6.52 13.19 -16.51
C LEU A 192 7.92 13.69 -16.90
N GLU A 193 7.96 14.69 -17.75
CA GLU A 193 9.20 15.40 -18.10
C GLU A 193 9.53 16.48 -17.07
N SER A 194 8.51 17.02 -16.42
CA SER A 194 8.64 18.05 -15.40
C SER A 194 7.55 17.91 -14.35
N ARG A 195 7.76 18.52 -13.18
CA ARG A 195 6.79 18.47 -12.09
C ARG A 195 5.56 19.32 -12.40
N PRO A 196 4.34 18.73 -12.36
CA PRO A 196 3.08 19.44 -12.53
C PRO A 196 2.86 20.53 -11.49
N LYS A 197 2.13 21.59 -11.87
CA LYS A 197 1.78 22.68 -10.95
C LYS A 197 0.95 22.22 -9.76
N ALA A 198 0.05 21.25 -9.98
CA ALA A 198 -0.79 20.66 -8.93
C ALA A 198 0.01 19.89 -7.86
N LEU A 199 1.26 19.51 -8.15
CA LEU A 199 2.13 18.69 -7.28
C LEU A 199 3.28 19.50 -6.66
N ARG A 200 3.05 20.77 -6.33
CA ARG A 200 4.08 21.66 -5.74
C ARG A 200 4.09 21.69 -4.21
N ASP A 201 3.29 20.83 -3.58
CA ASP A 201 3.31 20.68 -2.12
C ASP A 201 4.65 20.09 -1.64
N LYS A 202 5.06 20.44 -0.42
CA LYS A 202 6.37 20.05 0.16
C LYS A 202 6.62 18.51 0.10
N VAL A 203 5.59 17.71 0.28
CA VAL A 203 5.72 16.24 0.21
C VAL A 203 6.07 15.77 -1.20
N PHE A 204 5.47 16.38 -2.22
CA PHE A 204 5.77 16.04 -3.61
C PHE A 204 7.11 16.63 -4.06
N ASP A 205 7.58 17.77 -3.49
CA ASP A 205 8.94 18.26 -3.71
C ASP A 205 9.97 17.18 -3.37
N ARG A 206 9.81 16.59 -2.20
CA ARG A 206 10.66 15.49 -1.75
C ARG A 206 10.54 14.28 -2.66
N LEU A 207 9.31 13.86 -2.99
CA LEU A 207 9.06 12.71 -3.86
C LEU A 207 9.81 12.86 -5.20
N PHE A 208 9.64 14.01 -5.88
CA PHE A 208 10.25 14.26 -7.18
C PHE A 208 11.77 14.24 -7.11
N LYS A 209 12.35 14.81 -6.03
CA LYS A 209 13.80 14.77 -5.79
C LYS A 209 14.33 13.35 -5.62
N GLU A 210 13.64 12.52 -4.81
CA GLU A 210 14.05 11.14 -4.54
C GLU A 210 13.83 10.21 -5.74
N ALA A 211 12.87 10.55 -6.60
CA ALA A 211 12.51 9.77 -7.77
C ALA A 211 13.31 10.12 -9.02
N GLU A 212 14.07 11.20 -9.03
CA GLU A 212 14.86 11.63 -10.18
C GLU A 212 15.96 10.60 -10.49
N ILE A 213 16.05 10.23 -11.76
CA ILE A 213 17.10 9.35 -12.27
C ILE A 213 18.34 10.22 -12.51
N ALA A 214 19.47 9.84 -11.90
CA ALA A 214 20.73 10.58 -12.00
C ALA A 214 21.39 10.39 -13.38
#